data_6a3318353cfd385d268c1ae56fc85828
#
_entry.id   6a3318353cfd385d268c1ae56fc85828
#
_cell.length_a   1.000
_cell.length_b   1.000
_cell.length_c   1.000
_cell.angle_alpha   90.00
_cell.angle_beta   90.00
_cell.angle_gamma   90.00
#
_symmetry.space_group_name_H-M   'P 1'
#
loop_
_entity.id
_entity.type
_entity.pdbx_description
1 polymer ?
#
loop_
_entity_poly.entity_id
_entity_poly.type
_entity_poly.pdbx_seq_one_letter_code
_entity_poly.pdbx_strand_id
1 'polypeptide(L)'
;MSDNNNLLSYALILFGAAFCLIFPLSMVWPSGWSWHDGPPAANDYFLMIVGVYATLGIFMIRAAKNPAANASLIWFVVWSSIVHAGVMAWEAMRNPMMGGHLIGDVPALLLIALVLGYLMKRAPAS
;
A
#
# COMPACT_ATOMS: atom_id res chain seq x y z
N MET A 1 -1.34 12.28 -24.18
CA MET A 1 -0.73 11.68 -22.99
C MET A 1 0.03 10.46 -23.37
N SER A 2 1.18 10.25 -22.73
CA SER A 2 1.94 9.04 -23.00
C SER A 2 1.28 7.84 -22.34
N ASP A 3 1.55 6.65 -22.88
CA ASP A 3 1.05 5.41 -22.29
C ASP A 3 1.52 5.25 -20.84
N ASN A 4 2.72 5.74 -20.51
CA ASN A 4 3.24 5.68 -19.13
C ASN A 4 2.39 6.49 -18.16
N ASN A 5 1.87 7.64 -18.57
CA ASN A 5 0.96 8.42 -17.72
C ASN A 5 -0.35 7.68 -17.49
N ASN A 6 -0.86 7.01 -18.51
CA ASN A 6 -2.08 6.22 -18.38
C ASN A 6 -1.87 5.01 -17.46
N LEU A 7 -0.74 4.33 -17.62
CA LEU A 7 -0.39 3.22 -16.74
C LEU A 7 -0.24 3.67 -15.29
N LEU A 8 0.39 4.82 -15.07
CA LEU A 8 0.53 5.37 -13.73
C LEU A 8 -0.82 5.68 -13.12
N SER A 9 -1.73 6.27 -13.88
CA SER A 9 -3.08 6.56 -13.41
C SER A 9 -3.82 5.28 -13.05
N TYR A 10 -3.75 4.26 -13.89
CA TYR A 10 -4.38 2.97 -13.60
C TYR A 10 -3.78 2.30 -12.36
N ALA A 11 -2.46 2.37 -12.21
CA ALA A 11 -1.79 1.81 -11.04
C ALA A 11 -2.24 2.51 -9.76
N LEU A 12 -2.35 3.84 -9.80
CA LEU A 12 -2.82 4.61 -8.65
C LEU A 12 -4.25 4.25 -8.26
N ILE A 13 -5.12 4.06 -9.26
CA ILE A 13 -6.50 3.66 -8.98
C ILE A 13 -6.53 2.25 -8.38
N LEU A 14 -5.79 1.32 -8.97
CA LEU A 14 -5.77 -0.06 -8.52
C LEU A 14 -5.24 -0.18 -7.09
N PHE A 15 -4.07 0.40 -6.83
CA PHE A 15 -3.45 0.31 -5.51
C PHE A 15 -4.22 1.13 -4.49
N GLY A 16 -4.76 2.29 -4.90
CA GLY A 16 -5.58 3.09 -4.01
C GLY A 16 -6.85 2.37 -3.59
N ALA A 17 -7.51 1.70 -4.54
CA ALA A 17 -8.68 0.88 -4.23
C ALA A 17 -8.31 -0.27 -3.30
N ALA A 18 -7.15 -0.90 -3.52
CA ALA A 18 -6.69 -1.97 -2.64
C ALA A 18 -6.50 -1.47 -1.20
N PHE A 19 -5.93 -0.27 -1.04
CA PHE A 19 -5.75 0.31 0.28
C PHE A 19 -7.08 0.62 0.96
N CYS A 20 -8.08 1.04 0.20
CA CYS A 20 -9.42 1.30 0.74
C CYS A 20 -10.14 0.01 1.15
N LEU A 21 -9.76 -1.12 0.55
CA LEU A 21 -10.42 -2.40 0.79
C LEU A 21 -9.74 -3.26 1.86
N ILE A 22 -8.72 -2.76 2.54
CA ILE A 22 -8.00 -3.56 3.55
C ILE A 22 -8.95 -4.02 4.65
N PHE A 23 -9.79 -3.12 5.18
CA PHE A 23 -10.70 -3.50 6.26
C PHE A 23 -11.77 -4.51 5.80
N PRO A 24 -12.51 -4.29 4.68
CA PRO A 24 -13.43 -5.31 4.19
C PRO A 24 -12.74 -6.65 3.90
N LEU A 25 -11.51 -6.61 3.36
CA LEU A 25 -10.78 -7.84 3.07
C LEU A 25 -10.44 -8.60 4.35
N SER A 26 -10.07 -7.88 5.43
CA SER A 26 -9.79 -8.52 6.72
C SER A 26 -11.03 -9.15 7.33
N MET A 27 -12.21 -8.61 7.04
CA MET A 27 -13.47 -9.15 7.54
C MET A 27 -13.85 -10.46 6.84
N VAL A 28 -13.60 -10.56 5.52
CA VAL A 28 -13.95 -11.78 4.76
C VAL A 28 -12.84 -12.83 4.79
N TRP A 29 -11.61 -12.43 5.11
CA TRP A 29 -10.47 -13.33 5.16
C TRP A 29 -9.62 -13.04 6.41
N PRO A 30 -10.17 -13.27 7.62
CA PRO A 30 -9.46 -12.91 8.85
C PRO A 30 -8.12 -13.62 9.02
N SER A 31 -8.00 -14.86 8.54
CA SER A 31 -6.76 -15.64 8.70
C SER A 31 -5.58 -15.02 7.96
N GLY A 32 -5.82 -14.28 6.89
CA GLY A 32 -4.76 -13.59 6.18
C GLY A 32 -4.18 -12.40 6.92
N TRP A 33 -4.84 -11.98 8.01
CA TRP A 33 -4.45 -10.80 8.80
C TRP A 33 -4.21 -11.14 10.27
N SER A 34 -4.02 -12.43 10.58
CA SER A 34 -3.88 -12.91 11.97
C SER A 34 -2.44 -12.86 12.43
N TRP A 35 -1.87 -11.65 12.45
CA TRP A 35 -0.49 -11.45 12.89
C TRP A 35 -0.38 -11.12 14.38
N HIS A 36 -1.52 -10.95 15.05
CA HIS A 36 -1.61 -10.64 16.48
C HIS A 36 -2.69 -11.51 17.11
N ASP A 37 -2.72 -11.55 18.43
CA ASP A 37 -3.76 -12.27 19.16
C ASP A 37 -5.12 -11.61 18.94
N GLY A 38 -6.13 -12.44 18.72
CA GLY A 38 -7.49 -11.97 18.56
C GLY A 38 -7.83 -11.57 17.11
N PRO A 39 -9.12 -11.25 16.86
CA PRO A 39 -9.54 -10.86 15.51
C PRO A 39 -8.96 -9.51 15.11
N PRO A 40 -8.65 -9.32 13.80
CA PRO A 40 -8.08 -8.05 13.33
C PRO A 40 -8.91 -6.83 13.73
N ALA A 41 -10.23 -6.92 13.64
CA ALA A 41 -11.11 -5.79 13.94
C ALA A 41 -11.08 -5.36 15.41
N ALA A 42 -10.54 -6.19 16.32
CA ALA A 42 -10.41 -5.85 17.73
C ALA A 42 -9.05 -5.22 18.06
N ASN A 43 -8.15 -5.08 17.09
CA ASN A 43 -6.82 -4.52 17.30
C ASN A 43 -6.83 -3.04 16.94
N ASP A 44 -6.60 -2.18 17.92
CA ASP A 44 -6.63 -0.73 17.72
C ASP A 44 -5.57 -0.26 16.73
N TYR A 45 -4.37 -0.84 16.80
CA TYR A 45 -3.29 -0.46 15.88
C TYR A 45 -3.63 -0.85 14.45
N PHE A 46 -4.24 -2.01 14.26
CA PHE A 46 -4.70 -2.43 12.94
C PHE A 46 -5.75 -1.47 12.40
N LEU A 47 -6.71 -1.08 13.23
CA LEU A 47 -7.75 -0.14 12.82
C LEU A 47 -7.18 1.23 12.47
N MET A 48 -6.18 1.70 13.22
CA MET A 48 -5.50 2.96 12.90
C MET A 48 -4.79 2.87 11.55
N ILE A 49 -4.09 1.78 11.29
CA ILE A 49 -3.41 1.57 10.02
C ILE A 49 -4.40 1.50 8.87
N VAL A 50 -5.50 0.78 9.05
CA VAL A 50 -6.56 0.68 8.06
C VAL A 50 -7.12 2.06 7.72
N GLY A 51 -7.35 2.90 8.75
CA GLY A 51 -7.85 4.25 8.54
C GLY A 51 -6.88 5.12 7.75
N VAL A 52 -5.59 5.05 8.10
CA VAL A 52 -4.56 5.79 7.36
C VAL A 52 -4.47 5.31 5.92
N TYR A 53 -4.47 4.00 5.69
CA TYR A 53 -4.37 3.47 4.33
C TYR A 53 -5.62 3.75 3.50
N ALA A 54 -6.80 3.71 4.09
CA ALA A 54 -8.02 4.05 3.38
C ALA A 54 -7.99 5.52 2.94
N THR A 55 -7.55 6.41 3.82
CA THR A 55 -7.40 7.83 3.49
C THR A 55 -6.37 8.01 2.38
N LEU A 56 -5.22 7.36 2.51
CA LEU A 56 -4.17 7.41 1.50
C LEU A 56 -4.68 6.88 0.17
N GLY A 57 -5.44 5.78 0.19
CA GLY A 57 -6.01 5.19 -1.02
C GLY A 57 -6.93 6.16 -1.75
N ILE A 58 -7.78 6.89 -1.01
CA ILE A 58 -8.64 7.90 -1.62
C ILE A 58 -7.80 8.98 -2.31
N PHE A 59 -6.74 9.45 -1.66
CA PHE A 59 -5.87 10.46 -2.25
C PHE A 59 -5.11 9.93 -3.46
N MET A 60 -4.74 8.65 -3.46
CA MET A 60 -4.09 8.03 -4.62
C MET A 60 -5.06 7.99 -5.82
N ILE A 61 -6.32 7.64 -5.58
CA ILE A 61 -7.32 7.62 -6.65
C ILE A 61 -7.53 9.03 -7.20
N ARG A 62 -7.57 10.02 -6.33
CA ARG A 62 -7.67 11.42 -6.77
C ARG A 62 -6.43 11.86 -7.55
N ALA A 63 -5.25 11.42 -7.12
CA ALA A 63 -3.99 11.76 -7.80
C ALA A 63 -3.93 11.16 -9.20
N ALA A 64 -4.68 10.08 -9.46
CA ALA A 64 -4.71 9.45 -10.78
C ALA A 64 -5.23 10.39 -11.87
N LYS A 65 -6.00 11.41 -11.51
CA LYS A 65 -6.51 12.39 -12.47
C LYS A 65 -5.39 13.28 -13.01
N ASN A 66 -4.37 13.56 -12.20
CA ASN A 66 -3.22 14.36 -12.62
C ASN A 66 -2.01 13.95 -11.79
N PRO A 67 -1.35 12.84 -12.17
CA PRO A 67 -0.21 12.34 -11.38
C PRO A 67 0.93 13.35 -11.25
N ALA A 68 1.19 14.13 -12.29
CA ALA A 68 2.30 15.09 -12.24
C ALA A 68 2.09 16.16 -11.17
N ALA A 69 0.86 16.61 -10.99
CA ALA A 69 0.52 17.60 -9.96
C ALA A 69 0.58 17.01 -8.55
N ASN A 70 0.61 15.68 -8.43
CA ASN A 70 0.61 14.97 -7.16
C ASN A 70 1.85 14.12 -6.97
N ALA A 71 2.96 14.52 -7.58
CA ALA A 71 4.20 13.75 -7.57
C ALA A 71 4.70 13.49 -6.15
N SER A 72 4.63 14.47 -5.26
CA SER A 72 5.10 14.29 -3.89
C SER A 72 4.28 13.25 -3.13
N LEU A 73 2.98 13.20 -3.37
CA LEU A 73 2.14 12.15 -2.77
C LEU A 73 2.55 10.77 -3.27
N ILE A 74 2.76 10.66 -4.58
CA ILE A 74 3.12 9.36 -5.18
C ILE A 74 4.49 8.91 -4.67
N TRP A 75 5.46 9.80 -4.62
CA TRP A 75 6.77 9.45 -4.07
C TRP A 75 6.70 9.12 -2.58
N PHE A 76 5.80 9.78 -1.83
CA PHE A 76 5.58 9.40 -0.44
C PHE A 76 5.07 7.96 -0.35
N VAL A 77 4.13 7.56 -1.22
CA VAL A 77 3.64 6.18 -1.24
C VAL A 77 4.78 5.21 -1.53
N VAL A 78 5.63 5.53 -2.51
CA VAL A 78 6.78 4.68 -2.86
C VAL A 78 7.70 4.48 -1.65
N TRP A 79 8.17 5.58 -1.08
CA TRP A 79 9.15 5.50 0.01
C TRP A 79 8.55 4.96 1.31
N SER A 80 7.33 5.36 1.64
CA SER A 80 6.67 4.86 2.84
C SER A 80 6.38 3.36 2.74
N SER A 81 6.05 2.88 1.53
CA SER A 81 5.86 1.44 1.31
C SER A 81 7.15 0.66 1.50
N ILE A 82 8.27 1.19 1.03
CA ILE A 82 9.58 0.57 1.23
C ILE A 82 9.93 0.52 2.72
N VAL A 83 9.74 1.62 3.43
CA VAL A 83 10.04 1.69 4.86
C VAL A 83 9.12 0.74 5.64
N HIS A 84 7.83 0.77 5.33
CA HIS A 84 6.87 -0.10 6.00
C HIS A 84 7.23 -1.57 5.77
N ALA A 85 7.52 -1.94 4.52
CA ALA A 85 7.91 -3.31 4.19
C ALA A 85 9.18 -3.71 4.94
N GLY A 86 10.15 -2.81 5.05
CA GLY A 86 11.39 -3.05 5.77
C GLY A 86 11.17 -3.28 7.25
N VAL A 87 10.33 -2.47 7.88
CA VAL A 87 10.00 -2.63 9.30
C VAL A 87 9.27 -3.95 9.53
N MET A 88 8.30 -4.27 8.69
CA MET A 88 7.54 -5.51 8.85
C MET A 88 8.41 -6.74 8.61
N ALA A 89 9.31 -6.69 7.64
CA ALA A 89 10.25 -7.78 7.40
C ALA A 89 11.17 -7.98 8.60
N TRP A 90 11.68 -6.89 9.18
CA TRP A 90 12.51 -6.95 10.36
C TRP A 90 11.78 -7.58 11.54
N GLU A 91 10.55 -7.12 11.81
CA GLU A 91 9.74 -7.66 12.90
C GLU A 91 9.40 -9.13 12.68
N ALA A 92 9.09 -9.51 11.43
CA ALA A 92 8.75 -10.90 11.11
C ALA A 92 9.95 -11.84 11.31
N MET A 93 11.18 -11.34 11.07
CA MET A 93 12.38 -12.12 11.30
C MET A 93 12.68 -12.31 12.78
N ARG A 94 12.27 -11.36 13.62
CA ARG A 94 12.51 -11.41 15.06
C ARG A 94 11.40 -12.13 15.82
N ASN A 95 10.22 -12.19 15.28
CA ASN A 95 9.03 -12.74 15.96
C ASN A 95 8.32 -13.73 15.03
N PRO A 96 8.40 -15.04 15.32
CA PRO A 96 7.76 -16.06 14.46
C PRO A 96 6.26 -15.86 14.28
N MET A 97 5.56 -15.26 15.26
CA MET A 97 4.12 -15.01 15.15
C MET A 97 3.82 -14.06 14.00
N MET A 98 4.76 -13.18 13.65
CA MET A 98 4.59 -12.19 12.60
C MET A 98 5.11 -12.65 11.24
N GLY A 99 5.47 -13.92 11.12
CA GLY A 99 6.03 -14.44 9.86
C GLY A 99 5.12 -14.33 8.66
N GLY A 100 3.80 -14.20 8.87
CA GLY A 100 2.86 -14.00 7.79
C GLY A 100 3.10 -12.73 6.99
N HIS A 101 3.76 -11.72 7.58
CA HIS A 101 4.11 -10.49 6.86
C HIS A 101 5.06 -10.77 5.69
N LEU A 102 5.92 -11.78 5.81
CA LEU A 102 6.90 -12.08 4.77
C LEU A 102 6.27 -12.60 3.47
N ILE A 103 5.05 -13.12 3.54
CA ILE A 103 4.33 -13.61 2.35
C ILE A 103 3.10 -12.77 2.05
N GLY A 104 2.74 -11.84 2.94
CA GLY A 104 1.57 -10.99 2.78
C GLY A 104 1.92 -9.56 2.39
N ASP A 105 1.94 -8.67 3.37
CA ASP A 105 2.08 -7.23 3.09
C ASP A 105 3.48 -6.82 2.64
N VAL A 106 4.54 -7.52 3.05
CA VAL A 106 5.90 -7.15 2.63
C VAL A 106 6.05 -7.25 1.10
N PRO A 107 5.73 -8.39 0.45
CA PRO A 107 5.79 -8.45 -1.01
C PRO A 107 4.82 -7.47 -1.68
N ALA A 108 3.62 -7.31 -1.13
CA ALA A 108 2.62 -6.42 -1.70
C ALA A 108 3.10 -4.97 -1.70
N LEU A 109 3.66 -4.49 -0.58
CA LEU A 109 4.15 -3.13 -0.47
C LEU A 109 5.38 -2.90 -1.36
N LEU A 110 6.27 -3.88 -1.46
CA LEU A 110 7.42 -3.77 -2.35
C LEU A 110 6.98 -3.73 -3.82
N LEU A 111 5.96 -4.50 -4.20
CA LEU A 111 5.41 -4.46 -5.54
C LEU A 111 4.85 -3.07 -5.84
N ILE A 112 4.07 -2.50 -4.92
CA ILE A 112 3.50 -1.17 -5.08
C ILE A 112 4.62 -0.14 -5.27
N ALA A 113 5.66 -0.20 -4.42
CA ALA A 113 6.78 0.73 -4.50
C ALA A 113 7.52 0.60 -5.83
N LEU A 114 7.78 -0.62 -6.29
CA LEU A 114 8.48 -0.84 -7.54
C LEU A 114 7.68 -0.36 -8.74
N VAL A 115 6.39 -0.69 -8.79
CA VAL A 115 5.54 -0.30 -9.92
C VAL A 115 5.38 1.21 -9.97
N LEU A 116 5.01 1.83 -8.86
CA LEU A 116 4.81 3.28 -8.85
C LEU A 116 6.11 4.04 -9.07
N GLY A 117 7.21 3.58 -8.45
CA GLY A 117 8.52 4.22 -8.64
C GLY A 117 8.99 4.13 -10.08
N TYR A 118 8.84 2.96 -10.70
CA TYR A 118 9.21 2.76 -12.10
C TYR A 118 8.39 3.67 -13.02
N LEU A 119 7.07 3.68 -12.82
CA LEU A 119 6.19 4.48 -13.66
C LEU A 119 6.41 5.98 -13.47
N MET A 120 6.73 6.41 -12.24
CA MET A 120 7.07 7.81 -11.98
C MET A 120 8.34 8.24 -12.69
N LYS A 121 9.33 7.37 -12.77
CA LYS A 121 10.57 7.68 -13.50
C LYS A 121 10.35 7.72 -15.00
N ARG A 122 9.40 6.96 -15.50
CA ARG A 122 9.12 6.88 -16.93
C ARG A 122 8.12 7.92 -17.38
N ALA A 123 7.28 8.42 -16.48
CA ALA A 123 6.27 9.41 -16.83
C ALA A 123 6.94 10.76 -17.12
N PRO A 124 6.56 11.45 -18.21
CA PRO A 124 7.13 12.78 -18.47
C PRO A 124 6.69 13.77 -17.39
N ALA A 125 7.61 14.64 -17.03
CA ALA A 125 7.28 15.76 -16.16
C ALA A 125 6.40 16.73 -16.94
N SER A 126 5.33 17.20 -16.33
CA SER A 126 4.43 18.13 -17.01
C SER A 126 4.27 19.40 -16.23
#